data_64a6af2c26ea87446fc63b0b4597282c
#
_entry.id   64a6af2c26ea87446fc63b0b4597282c
#
_cell.length_a   1.000
_cell.length_b   1.000
_cell.length_c   1.000
_cell.angle_alpha   90.00
_cell.angle_beta   90.00
_cell.angle_gamma   90.00
#
_symmetry.space_group_name_H-M   'P 1'
#
loop_
_entity.id
_entity.type
_entity.pdbx_description
1 polymer ?
#
loop_
_entity_poly.entity_id
_entity_poly.type
_entity_poly.pdbx_seq_one_letter_code
_entity_poly.pdbx_strand_id
1 'polypeptide(L)'
;MIASDDTHHSHHIVKGDSDESIGLLRTSIIYGANASGKSNLIKAMKFARDFIVDGDENKKNINLNNFKLDKTCYTKPSRFEFEFRNQDKQYAYGFLVDKHKIHEEWLFEIGVNTEIPIYERRGEDINFHNFNHEVFL
;
A
#
# COMPACT_ATOMS: atom_id res chain seq x y z
N MET A 1 7.31 5.27 5.85
CA MET A 1 7.00 5.97 7.13
C MET A 1 7.35 7.44 6.98
N ILE A 2 6.45 8.31 7.43
CA ILE A 2 6.60 9.76 7.38
C ILE A 2 7.55 10.20 8.50
N ALA A 3 8.45 11.15 8.20
CA ALA A 3 9.33 11.75 9.19
C ALA A 3 8.56 12.74 10.08
N SER A 4 8.95 12.85 11.35
CA SER A 4 8.50 13.94 12.23
C SER A 4 9.24 15.25 11.91
N ASP A 5 8.79 16.35 12.51
CA ASP A 5 9.44 17.66 12.37
C ASP A 5 10.79 17.79 13.10
N ASP A 6 11.32 16.68 13.66
CA ASP A 6 12.61 16.65 14.33
C ASP A 6 13.76 16.78 13.30
N THR A 7 14.56 17.82 13.48
CA THR A 7 15.67 18.17 12.58
C THR A 7 17.03 17.57 12.98
N HIS A 8 17.14 16.87 14.13
CA HIS A 8 18.40 16.38 14.65
C HIS A 8 19.10 15.34 13.76
N HIS A 9 18.35 14.63 12.92
CA HIS A 9 18.87 13.55 12.05
C HIS A 9 18.38 13.68 10.61
N SER A 10 18.52 14.87 10.04
CA SER A 10 18.03 15.18 8.68
C SER A 10 18.58 14.25 7.57
N HIS A 11 19.76 13.65 7.78
CA HIS A 11 20.35 12.67 6.85
C HIS A 11 19.59 11.32 6.79
N HIS A 12 18.72 11.04 7.76
CA HIS A 12 17.82 9.89 7.74
C HIS A 12 16.51 10.16 6.99
N ILE A 13 16.30 11.39 6.54
CA ILE A 13 15.09 11.80 5.83
C ILE A 13 15.38 11.91 4.34
N VAL A 14 14.55 11.27 3.52
CA VAL A 14 14.52 11.49 2.08
C VAL A 14 13.44 12.52 1.80
N LYS A 15 13.86 13.71 1.38
CA LYS A 15 12.95 14.76 0.91
C LYS A 15 12.71 14.61 -0.59
N GLY A 16 11.58 15.04 -1.09
CA GLY A 16 11.36 15.25 -2.53
C GLY A 16 11.96 16.59 -2.98
N ASP A 17 11.89 16.84 -4.28
CA ASP A 17 12.47 18.04 -4.87
C ASP A 17 11.63 19.30 -4.61
N SER A 18 10.36 19.16 -4.23
CA SER A 18 9.52 20.30 -3.82
C SER A 18 9.60 20.54 -2.31
N ASP A 19 9.57 21.81 -1.89
CA ASP A 19 9.54 22.20 -0.47
C ASP A 19 8.31 21.68 0.28
N GLU A 20 7.25 21.35 -0.43
CA GLU A 20 6.01 20.80 0.12
C GLU A 20 6.01 19.28 0.22
N SER A 21 7.11 18.64 -0.18
CA SER A 21 7.18 17.17 -0.17
C SER A 21 7.27 16.62 1.25
N ILE A 22 6.47 15.58 1.54
CA ILE A 22 6.53 14.85 2.80
C ILE A 22 7.87 14.14 2.92
N GLY A 23 8.60 14.38 4.02
CA GLY A 23 9.84 13.69 4.34
C GLY A 23 9.59 12.21 4.65
N LEU A 24 10.33 11.31 4.03
CA LEU A 24 10.24 9.87 4.28
C LEU A 24 11.47 9.38 5.03
N LEU A 25 11.26 8.52 6.02
CA LEU A 25 12.36 7.89 6.76
C LEU A 25 13.06 6.83 5.89
N ARG A 26 14.39 6.88 5.85
CA ARG A 26 15.22 5.84 5.19
C ARG A 26 15.13 4.49 5.90
N THR A 27 14.97 4.52 7.21
CA THR A 27 14.98 3.34 8.07
C THR A 27 14.04 3.55 9.23
N SER A 28 13.35 2.50 9.62
CA SER A 28 12.52 2.49 10.82
C SER A 28 12.74 1.18 11.58
N ILE A 29 12.82 1.26 12.91
CA ILE A 29 12.99 0.11 13.78
C ILE A 29 11.69 -0.12 14.54
N ILE A 30 11.17 -1.35 14.45
CA ILE A 30 9.99 -1.78 15.17
C ILE A 30 10.38 -2.77 16.26
N TYR A 31 10.12 -2.42 17.51
CA TYR A 31 10.35 -3.28 18.65
C TYR A 31 9.10 -3.41 19.51
N GLY A 32 9.06 -4.44 20.34
CA GLY A 32 7.93 -4.72 21.21
C GLY A 32 8.03 -6.12 21.80
N ALA A 33 7.16 -6.43 22.78
CA ALA A 33 7.09 -7.72 23.45
C ALA A 33 6.82 -8.87 22.46
N ASN A 34 7.09 -10.11 22.90
CA ASN A 34 6.69 -11.30 22.14
C ASN A 34 5.17 -11.29 21.94
N ALA A 35 4.71 -11.80 20.81
CA ALA A 35 3.30 -11.81 20.39
C ALA A 35 2.67 -10.42 20.16
N SER A 36 3.43 -9.32 20.12
CA SER A 36 2.91 -7.98 19.85
C SER A 36 2.56 -7.71 18.36
N GLY A 37 2.68 -8.70 17.49
CA GLY A 37 2.30 -8.58 16.08
C GLY A 37 3.43 -8.19 15.12
N LYS A 38 4.69 -8.01 15.57
CA LYS A 38 5.83 -7.65 14.70
C LYS A 38 5.97 -8.58 13.49
N SER A 39 5.96 -9.88 13.73
CA SER A 39 6.04 -10.89 12.66
C SER A 39 4.83 -10.88 11.73
N ASN A 40 3.66 -10.48 12.22
CA ASN A 40 2.46 -10.36 11.38
C ASN A 40 2.55 -9.18 10.42
N LEU A 41 3.16 -8.07 10.84
CA LEU A 41 3.43 -6.95 9.94
C LEU A 41 4.31 -7.39 8.77
N ILE A 42 5.42 -8.08 9.05
CA ILE A 42 6.33 -8.59 7.99
C ILE A 42 5.61 -9.58 7.06
N LYS A 43 4.77 -10.46 7.62
CA LYS A 43 3.96 -11.40 6.81
C LYS A 43 2.95 -10.67 5.94
N ALA A 44 2.31 -9.61 6.45
CA ALA A 44 1.37 -8.79 5.69
C ALA A 44 2.06 -8.05 4.54
N MET A 45 3.23 -7.45 4.79
CA MET A 45 4.05 -6.81 3.76
C MET A 45 4.50 -7.81 2.68
N LYS A 46 4.98 -9.00 3.11
CA LYS A 46 5.35 -10.07 2.17
C LYS A 46 4.15 -10.50 1.32
N PHE A 47 3.01 -10.75 1.93
CA PHE A 47 1.80 -11.13 1.21
C PHE A 47 1.43 -10.07 0.17
N ALA A 48 1.39 -8.80 0.55
CA ALA A 48 1.04 -7.72 -0.35
C ALA A 48 2.02 -7.61 -1.52
N ARG A 49 3.34 -7.69 -1.24
CA ARG A 49 4.37 -7.69 -2.28
C ARG A 49 4.17 -8.84 -3.27
N ASP A 50 4.05 -10.06 -2.76
CA ASP A 50 3.91 -11.25 -3.61
C ASP A 50 2.60 -11.19 -4.42
N PHE A 51 1.53 -10.65 -3.83
CA PHE A 51 0.25 -10.44 -4.49
C PHE A 51 0.34 -9.41 -5.64
N ILE A 52 1.04 -8.28 -5.43
CA ILE A 52 1.22 -7.24 -6.43
C ILE A 52 2.14 -7.71 -7.56
N VAL A 53 3.25 -8.39 -7.23
CA VAL A 53 4.30 -8.76 -8.21
C VAL A 53 3.90 -10.00 -9.01
N ASP A 54 3.37 -11.02 -8.34
CA ASP A 54 3.07 -12.30 -8.98
C ASP A 54 1.69 -12.31 -9.65
N GLY A 55 0.82 -11.33 -9.30
CA GLY A 55 -0.57 -11.31 -9.76
C GLY A 55 -1.38 -12.51 -9.32
N ASP A 56 -2.62 -12.58 -9.80
CA ASP A 56 -3.55 -13.69 -9.49
C ASP A 56 -3.70 -14.68 -10.65
N GLU A 57 -2.74 -14.72 -11.57
CA GLU A 57 -2.89 -15.38 -12.88
C GLU A 57 -3.26 -16.87 -12.82
N ASN A 58 -3.11 -17.57 -11.67
CA ASN A 58 -3.41 -19.00 -11.60
C ASN A 58 -3.84 -19.53 -10.22
N LYS A 59 -4.17 -18.67 -9.28
CA LYS A 59 -4.49 -19.15 -7.93
C LYS A 59 -5.99 -19.19 -7.72
N LYS A 60 -6.56 -20.39 -7.73
CA LYS A 60 -7.97 -20.63 -7.33
C LYS A 60 -8.32 -20.14 -5.92
N ASN A 61 -7.30 -19.90 -5.08
CA ASN A 61 -7.46 -19.36 -3.73
C ASN A 61 -6.30 -18.45 -3.38
N ILE A 62 -6.60 -17.26 -2.92
CA ILE A 62 -5.64 -16.29 -2.40
C ILE A 62 -5.18 -16.75 -1.02
N ASN A 63 -3.88 -16.93 -0.82
CA ASN A 63 -3.32 -17.42 0.44
C ASN A 63 -3.29 -16.32 1.51
N LEU A 64 -4.47 -15.87 1.92
CA LEU A 64 -4.67 -14.84 2.92
C LEU A 64 -4.78 -15.46 4.32
N ASN A 65 -3.94 -15.00 5.25
CA ASN A 65 -4.01 -15.40 6.66
C ASN A 65 -4.79 -14.35 7.47
N ASN A 66 -6.05 -14.65 7.73
CA ASN A 66 -6.89 -13.81 8.57
C ASN A 66 -6.46 -13.83 10.05
N PHE A 67 -6.82 -12.78 10.78
CA PHE A 67 -6.64 -12.74 12.22
C PHE A 67 -7.46 -13.83 12.91
N LYS A 68 -6.77 -14.71 13.65
CA LYS A 68 -7.39 -15.97 14.14
C LYS A 68 -8.19 -15.82 15.43
N LEU A 69 -7.97 -14.76 16.19
CA LEU A 69 -8.61 -14.56 17.49
C LEU A 69 -9.98 -13.90 17.41
N ASP A 70 -10.33 -13.35 16.25
CA ASP A 70 -11.65 -12.79 15.99
C ASP A 70 -12.33 -13.52 14.84
N LYS A 71 -13.43 -14.21 15.15
CA LYS A 71 -14.21 -14.98 14.16
C LYS A 71 -14.81 -14.10 13.06
N THR A 72 -15.08 -12.83 13.33
CA THR A 72 -15.63 -11.90 12.34
C THR A 72 -14.62 -11.59 11.23
N CYS A 73 -13.32 -11.72 11.49
CA CYS A 73 -12.27 -11.54 10.50
C CYS A 73 -12.22 -12.63 9.43
N TYR A 74 -12.86 -13.79 9.65
CA TYR A 74 -12.86 -14.86 8.66
C TYR A 74 -13.77 -14.59 7.46
N THR A 75 -14.78 -13.75 7.65
CA THR A 75 -15.80 -13.43 6.65
C THR A 75 -15.61 -12.04 6.04
N LYS A 76 -14.75 -11.23 6.63
CA LYS A 76 -14.47 -9.88 6.13
C LYS A 76 -13.24 -9.88 5.24
N PRO A 77 -13.27 -9.14 4.12
CA PRO A 77 -12.08 -8.93 3.31
C PRO A 77 -11.02 -8.14 4.08
N SER A 78 -9.77 -8.36 3.74
CA SER A 78 -8.62 -7.63 4.29
C SER A 78 -8.27 -6.46 3.39
N ARG A 79 -8.04 -5.29 4.00
CA ARG A 79 -7.60 -4.08 3.31
C ARG A 79 -6.09 -3.91 3.45
N PHE A 80 -5.44 -3.64 2.34
CA PHE A 80 -4.06 -3.23 2.25
C PHE A 80 -4.00 -1.88 1.56
N GLU A 81 -3.16 -0.99 2.07
CA GLU A 81 -2.97 0.33 1.49
C GLU A 81 -1.53 0.79 1.70
N PHE A 82 -0.94 1.35 0.66
CA PHE A 82 0.45 1.80 0.63
C PHE A 82 0.49 3.19 0.02
N GLU A 83 1.13 4.10 0.72
CA GLU A 83 1.54 5.37 0.15
C GLU A 83 3.02 5.28 -0.21
N PHE A 84 3.36 5.68 -1.41
CA PHE A 84 4.72 5.65 -1.90
C PHE A 84 5.01 6.84 -2.81
N ARG A 85 6.28 7.13 -2.96
CA ARG A 85 6.74 8.14 -3.90
C ARG A 85 7.53 7.47 -5.03
N ASN A 86 7.19 7.85 -6.25
CA ASN A 86 7.96 7.50 -7.45
C ASN A 86 8.34 8.79 -8.16
N GLN A 87 9.66 9.02 -8.32
CA GLN A 87 10.20 10.31 -8.74
C GLN A 87 9.67 11.42 -7.81
N ASP A 88 9.03 12.46 -8.35
CA ASP A 88 8.52 13.60 -7.58
C ASP A 88 7.04 13.49 -7.22
N LYS A 89 6.38 12.42 -7.63
CA LYS A 89 4.95 12.21 -7.41
C LYS A 89 4.69 11.24 -6.27
N GLN A 90 3.64 11.53 -5.52
CA GLN A 90 3.14 10.66 -4.46
C GLN A 90 1.93 9.88 -4.94
N TYR A 91 1.83 8.64 -4.52
CA TYR A 91 0.76 7.72 -4.91
C TYR A 91 0.21 7.00 -3.70
N ALA A 92 -1.10 6.73 -3.73
CA ALA A 92 -1.75 5.76 -2.85
C ALA A 92 -2.25 4.59 -3.69
N TYR A 93 -1.77 3.40 -3.38
CA TYR A 93 -2.24 2.16 -3.96
C TYR A 93 -2.83 1.28 -2.88
N GLY A 94 -3.97 0.67 -3.13
CA GLY A 94 -4.56 -0.24 -2.19
C GLY A 94 -5.49 -1.26 -2.84
N PHE A 95 -5.83 -2.27 -2.06
CA PHE A 95 -6.77 -3.30 -2.47
C PHE A 95 -7.51 -3.90 -1.27
N LEU A 96 -8.70 -4.39 -1.54
CA LEU A 96 -9.58 -5.11 -0.63
C LEU A 96 -9.75 -6.53 -1.15
N VAL A 97 -9.30 -7.53 -0.39
CA VAL A 97 -9.19 -8.91 -0.84
C VAL A 97 -9.69 -9.89 0.20
N ASP A 98 -10.36 -10.94 -0.22
CA ASP A 98 -10.61 -12.14 0.56
C ASP A 98 -9.86 -13.36 -0.01
N LYS A 99 -10.19 -14.55 0.45
CA LYS A 99 -9.55 -15.80 -0.03
C LYS A 99 -9.91 -16.20 -1.46
N HIS A 100 -10.93 -15.56 -2.03
CA HIS A 100 -11.53 -15.98 -3.29
C HIS A 100 -11.37 -14.94 -4.39
N LYS A 101 -11.39 -13.64 -4.03
CA LYS A 101 -11.39 -12.56 -5.01
C LYS A 101 -10.86 -11.24 -4.48
N ILE A 102 -10.53 -10.37 -5.41
CA ILE A 102 -10.33 -8.94 -5.19
C ILE A 102 -11.71 -8.28 -5.24
N HIS A 103 -12.07 -7.55 -4.18
CA HIS A 103 -13.30 -6.78 -4.11
C HIS A 103 -13.14 -5.39 -4.70
N GLU A 104 -12.03 -4.73 -4.31
CA GLU A 104 -11.68 -3.39 -4.75
C GLU A 104 -10.17 -3.29 -4.92
N GLU A 105 -9.74 -2.44 -5.85
CA GLU A 105 -8.35 -2.08 -6.06
C GLU A 105 -8.31 -0.65 -6.59
N TRP A 106 -7.33 0.15 -6.15
CA TRP A 106 -7.22 1.54 -6.54
C TRP A 106 -5.78 2.03 -6.59
N LEU A 107 -5.55 2.99 -7.47
CA LEU A 107 -4.32 3.78 -7.54
C LEU A 107 -4.69 5.25 -7.73
N PHE A 108 -4.22 6.09 -6.84
CA PHE A 108 -4.39 7.54 -6.89
C PHE A 108 -3.03 8.24 -6.92
N GLU A 109 -2.94 9.32 -7.66
CA GLU A 109 -1.89 10.31 -7.48
C GLU A 109 -2.31 11.29 -6.39
N ILE A 110 -1.46 11.48 -5.36
CA ILE A 110 -1.73 12.35 -4.22
C ILE A 110 -1.04 13.69 -4.45
N GLY A 111 -1.82 14.76 -4.53
CA GLY A 111 -1.34 16.13 -4.47
C GLY A 111 -1.53 16.73 -3.08
N VAL A 112 -1.14 17.99 -2.90
CA VAL A 112 -1.20 18.70 -1.60
C VAL A 112 -2.62 18.73 -1.01
N ASN A 113 -3.63 18.94 -1.85
CA ASN A 113 -5.05 18.97 -1.44
C ASN A 113 -5.94 18.20 -2.42
N THR A 114 -5.39 17.30 -3.20
CA THR A 114 -6.11 16.60 -4.28
C THR A 114 -5.71 15.13 -4.31
N GLU A 115 -6.70 14.28 -4.59
CA GLU A 115 -6.49 12.89 -4.94
C GLU A 115 -7.03 12.71 -6.36
N ILE A 116 -6.15 12.31 -7.27
CA ILE A 116 -6.50 12.14 -8.69
C ILE A 116 -6.52 10.63 -8.96
N PRO A 117 -7.68 10.05 -9.26
CA PRO A 117 -7.76 8.64 -9.58
C PRO A 117 -7.03 8.34 -10.89
N ILE A 118 -6.19 7.32 -10.89
CA ILE A 118 -5.52 6.78 -12.07
C ILE A 118 -6.22 5.50 -12.50
N TYR A 119 -6.51 4.64 -11.51
CA TYR A 119 -7.09 3.34 -11.72
C TYR A 119 -7.99 2.97 -10.54
N GLU A 120 -9.17 2.45 -10.84
CA GLU A 120 -10.09 1.89 -9.87
C GLU A 120 -10.71 0.60 -10.41
N ARG A 121 -10.76 -0.40 -9.55
CA ARG A 121 -11.45 -1.67 -9.80
C ARG A 121 -12.47 -1.94 -8.71
N ARG A 122 -13.67 -2.36 -9.09
CA ARG A 122 -14.71 -2.84 -8.19
C ARG A 122 -15.26 -4.17 -8.72
N GLY A 123 -14.81 -5.25 -8.12
CA GLY A 123 -15.11 -6.58 -8.63
C GLY A 123 -14.53 -6.79 -10.03
N GLU A 124 -15.38 -6.95 -11.04
CA GLU A 124 -14.97 -7.11 -12.44
C GLU A 124 -14.93 -5.79 -13.23
N ASP A 125 -15.52 -4.74 -12.69
CA ASP A 125 -15.52 -3.42 -13.33
C ASP A 125 -14.17 -2.71 -13.12
N ILE A 126 -13.53 -2.33 -14.21
CA ILE A 126 -12.23 -1.65 -14.21
C ILE A 126 -12.36 -0.30 -14.89
N ASN A 127 -11.98 0.75 -14.20
CA ASN A 127 -11.98 2.12 -14.71
C ASN A 127 -10.57 2.68 -14.68
N PHE A 128 -10.09 3.15 -15.83
CA PHE A 128 -8.88 3.92 -15.97
C PHE A 128 -9.24 5.39 -16.17
N HIS A 129 -8.63 6.26 -15.34
CA HIS A 129 -8.85 7.69 -15.39
C HIS A 129 -7.61 8.36 -15.99
N ASN A 130 -7.80 9.18 -17.03
CA ASN A 130 -6.74 10.04 -17.63
C ASN A 130 -5.44 9.29 -17.99
N PHE A 131 -5.55 8.16 -18.67
CA PHE A 131 -4.40 7.45 -19.21
C PHE A 131 -3.85 8.23 -20.43
N ASN A 132 -2.95 9.17 -20.19
CA ASN A 132 -2.05 9.62 -21.23
C ASN A 132 -1.00 8.53 -21.41
N HIS A 133 -0.93 7.92 -22.59
CA HIS A 133 -0.03 6.83 -22.97
C HIS A 133 1.48 7.14 -22.82
N GLU A 134 1.84 8.37 -22.43
CA GLU A 134 3.24 8.83 -22.37
C GLU A 134 3.98 8.52 -21.06
N VAL A 135 3.34 7.90 -20.08
CA VAL A 135 3.93 7.74 -18.72
C VAL A 135 4.60 6.38 -18.50
N PHE A 136 4.48 5.42 -19.43
CA PHE A 136 4.97 4.05 -19.23
C PHE A 136 5.86 3.51 -20.36
N LEU A 137 6.66 4.36 -20.98
CA LEU A 137 7.77 3.91 -21.85
C LEU A 137 9.11 4.31 -21.28
#